data_926f7075b8268197f23a6a90686c37c9
#
_entry.id   926f7075b8268197f23a6a90686c37c9
#
_cell.length_a   1.000
_cell.length_b   1.000
_cell.length_c   1.000
_cell.angle_alpha   90.00
_cell.angle_beta   90.00
_cell.angle_gamma   90.00
#
_symmetry.space_group_name_H-M   'P 1'
#
loop_
_entity.id
_entity.type
_entity.pdbx_description
1 polymer ?
#
loop_
_entity_poly.entity_id
_entity_poly.type
_entity_poly.pdbx_seq_one_letter_code
_entity_poly.pdbx_strand_id
1 'polypeptide(L)'
;LYSLPSRELIADSVEYMVNAHCADALVCISNCDKITPGMLMAALRLNIPAVFVSGGPMEAGKVNWGPKVIAIDLVDAMVKGADSNCSDEESDAYERSACPTCGSCSGMFTANSMNCLTEALGLSLPGNGSIVATHADRKQLFLRAGRVIVDIARRHYEGNDASVLPRSIASFAAFENAMSLDVAMGGSTNTVLHLLAAAHEAGVDFSMKDIDRISRRVPCLSKVAPAKSDVHMEDVHRAGGIMAILGELSRAGLLNCGLPTVHSRTMGEAIAHYDICLLYTSDAADE
;
A
#
# COMPACT_ATOMS: atom_id res chain seq x y z
N LEU A 1 12.90 18.50 5.96
CA LEU A 1 12.02 19.69 5.93
C LEU A 1 11.25 19.81 4.62
N TYR A 2 11.82 19.45 3.46
CA TYR A 2 11.15 19.54 2.15
C TYR A 2 10.31 18.31 1.79
N SER A 3 10.37 17.23 2.54
CA SER A 3 9.70 15.97 2.21
C SER A 3 8.17 16.11 2.21
N LEU A 4 7.57 16.74 3.23
CA LEU A 4 6.10 16.87 3.29
C LEU A 4 5.52 17.80 2.21
N PRO A 5 6.08 18.99 1.95
CA PRO A 5 5.63 19.84 0.84
C PRO A 5 5.72 19.18 -0.55
N SER A 6 6.64 18.22 -0.75
CA SER A 6 6.74 17.53 -2.04
C SER A 6 5.48 16.70 -2.38
N ARG A 7 4.70 16.26 -1.39
CA ARG A 7 3.42 15.60 -1.61
C ARG A 7 2.44 16.51 -2.36
N GLU A 8 2.33 17.77 -1.93
CA GLU A 8 1.47 18.77 -2.59
C GLU A 8 1.96 19.05 -4.01
N LEU A 9 3.27 19.26 -4.17
CA LEU A 9 3.86 19.51 -5.49
C LEU A 9 3.61 18.34 -6.45
N ILE A 10 3.68 17.10 -5.97
CA ILE A 10 3.37 15.90 -6.77
C ILE A 10 1.89 15.90 -7.17
N ALA A 11 0.98 16.19 -6.23
CA ALA A 11 -0.45 16.25 -6.51
C ALA A 11 -0.76 17.32 -7.57
N ASP A 12 -0.21 18.52 -7.41
CA ASP A 12 -0.38 19.64 -8.35
C ASP A 12 0.20 19.30 -9.73
N SER A 13 1.37 18.65 -9.78
CA SER A 13 2.01 18.28 -11.05
C SER A 13 1.19 17.25 -11.82
N VAL A 14 0.65 16.23 -11.15
CA VAL A 14 -0.22 15.22 -11.77
C VAL A 14 -1.51 15.87 -12.27
N GLU A 15 -2.16 16.68 -11.45
CA GLU A 15 -3.38 17.42 -11.82
C GLU A 15 -3.15 18.33 -13.02
N TYR A 16 -2.06 19.08 -13.02
CA TYR A 16 -1.68 19.94 -14.13
C TYR A 16 -1.50 19.17 -15.43
N MET A 17 -0.74 18.08 -15.41
CA MET A 17 -0.46 17.26 -16.60
C MET A 17 -1.71 16.58 -17.14
N VAL A 18 -2.53 16.01 -16.29
CA VAL A 18 -3.77 15.34 -16.67
C VAL A 18 -4.74 16.32 -17.33
N ASN A 19 -4.94 17.49 -16.74
CA ASN A 19 -5.80 18.55 -17.30
C ASN A 19 -5.24 19.11 -18.62
N ALA A 20 -3.92 19.35 -18.69
CA ALA A 20 -3.28 19.88 -19.90
C ALA A 20 -3.40 18.93 -21.10
N HIS A 21 -3.37 17.62 -20.85
CA HIS A 21 -3.50 16.59 -21.88
C HIS A 21 -4.94 16.09 -22.08
N CYS A 22 -5.91 16.60 -21.32
CA CYS A 22 -7.31 16.16 -21.36
C CYS A 22 -7.43 14.62 -21.24
N ALA A 23 -6.68 14.02 -20.31
CA ALA A 23 -6.67 12.58 -20.15
C ALA A 23 -7.98 12.07 -19.52
N ASP A 24 -8.50 10.95 -20.02
CA ASP A 24 -9.78 10.38 -19.59
C ASP A 24 -9.62 9.39 -18.42
N ALA A 25 -8.42 8.88 -18.18
CA ALA A 25 -8.15 7.90 -17.13
C ALA A 25 -6.70 7.98 -16.67
N LEU A 26 -6.42 7.45 -15.46
CA LEU A 26 -5.13 7.57 -14.80
C LEU A 26 -4.64 6.21 -14.28
N VAL A 27 -3.44 5.80 -14.68
CA VAL A 27 -2.70 4.72 -14.03
C VAL A 27 -1.62 5.34 -13.15
N CYS A 28 -1.77 5.19 -11.84
CA CYS A 28 -0.83 5.73 -10.86
C CYS A 28 0.24 4.68 -10.53
N ILE A 29 1.44 4.84 -11.10
CA ILE A 29 2.61 4.01 -10.77
C ILE A 29 3.41 4.73 -9.70
N SER A 30 3.20 4.40 -8.45
CA SER A 30 3.81 5.07 -7.30
C SER A 30 4.59 4.08 -6.45
N ASN A 31 5.68 4.53 -5.81
CA ASN A 31 6.48 3.61 -4.99
C ASN A 31 7.30 4.32 -3.90
N CYS A 32 6.92 5.52 -3.47
CA CYS A 32 7.63 6.24 -2.42
C CYS A 32 6.69 6.99 -1.48
N ASP A 33 7.22 7.39 -0.32
CA ASP A 33 6.47 7.88 0.84
C ASP A 33 5.61 9.13 0.56
N LYS A 34 6.01 10.00 -0.36
CA LYS A 34 5.24 11.19 -0.76
C LYS A 34 4.58 11.06 -2.13
N ILE A 35 5.08 10.13 -2.97
CA ILE A 35 4.55 9.93 -4.32
C ILE A 35 3.17 9.28 -4.25
N THR A 36 3.02 8.17 -3.51
CA THR A 36 1.73 7.49 -3.39
C THR A 36 0.63 8.39 -2.84
N PRO A 37 0.81 9.10 -1.71
CA PRO A 37 -0.22 10.01 -1.22
C PRO A 37 -0.43 11.23 -2.12
N GLY A 38 0.60 11.77 -2.76
CA GLY A 38 0.46 12.87 -3.72
C GLY A 38 -0.37 12.49 -4.94
N MET A 39 -0.11 11.32 -5.54
CA MET A 39 -0.92 10.79 -6.63
C MET A 39 -2.35 10.45 -6.18
N LEU A 40 -2.54 9.97 -4.93
CA LEU A 40 -3.87 9.72 -4.38
C LEU A 40 -4.68 11.01 -4.27
N MET A 41 -4.08 12.08 -3.75
CA MET A 41 -4.70 13.40 -3.70
C MET A 41 -5.09 13.89 -5.10
N ALA A 42 -4.20 13.77 -6.08
CA ALA A 42 -4.49 14.16 -7.46
C ALA A 42 -5.65 13.33 -8.07
N ALA A 43 -5.66 12.01 -7.89
CA ALA A 43 -6.73 11.15 -8.36
C ALA A 43 -8.10 11.53 -7.75
N LEU A 44 -8.11 11.91 -6.47
CA LEU A 44 -9.32 12.38 -5.78
C LEU A 44 -9.75 13.78 -6.23
N ARG A 45 -8.83 14.69 -6.52
CA ARG A 45 -9.13 16.01 -7.09
C ARG A 45 -9.75 15.90 -8.49
N LEU A 46 -9.10 15.15 -9.36
CA LEU A 46 -9.49 14.95 -10.75
C LEU A 46 -10.79 14.17 -10.87
N ASN A 47 -10.98 13.17 -10.03
CA ASN A 47 -12.14 12.27 -9.99
C ASN A 47 -12.50 11.66 -11.37
N ILE A 48 -11.49 11.27 -12.13
CA ILE A 48 -11.60 10.45 -13.35
C ILE A 48 -11.24 9.01 -13.02
N PRO A 49 -11.61 8.01 -13.84
CA PRO A 49 -11.21 6.61 -13.62
C PRO A 49 -9.71 6.49 -13.33
N ALA A 50 -9.36 5.88 -12.21
CA ALA A 50 -7.98 5.76 -11.78
C ALA A 50 -7.72 4.39 -11.14
N VAL A 51 -6.52 3.84 -11.37
CA VAL A 51 -6.03 2.61 -10.73
C VAL A 51 -4.60 2.82 -10.23
N PHE A 52 -4.34 2.34 -9.01
CA PHE A 52 -3.01 2.35 -8.43
C PHE A 52 -2.32 1.01 -8.64
N VAL A 53 -1.08 1.06 -9.07
CA VAL A 53 -0.18 -0.10 -9.14
C VAL A 53 1.22 0.34 -8.75
N SER A 54 1.70 -0.11 -7.59
CA SER A 54 3.02 0.27 -7.09
C SER A 54 4.13 -0.52 -7.78
N GLY A 55 5.35 0.02 -7.72
CA GLY A 55 6.55 -0.71 -8.15
C GLY A 55 6.89 -1.91 -7.27
N GLY A 56 6.32 -1.99 -6.08
CA GLY A 56 6.55 -3.04 -5.09
C GLY A 56 7.68 -2.75 -4.12
N PRO A 57 7.71 -3.40 -2.96
CA PRO A 57 8.82 -3.34 -2.01
C PRO A 57 10.06 -4.05 -2.56
N MET A 58 11.24 -3.65 -2.08
CA MET A 58 12.46 -4.41 -2.32
C MET A 58 12.54 -5.62 -1.39
N GLU A 59 13.41 -6.55 -1.72
CA GLU A 59 13.81 -7.64 -0.82
C GLU A 59 14.59 -7.10 0.37
N ALA A 60 14.57 -7.81 1.49
CA ALA A 60 15.41 -7.48 2.63
C ALA A 60 16.90 -7.66 2.29
N GLY A 61 17.72 -6.72 2.77
CA GLY A 61 19.15 -6.83 2.67
C GLY A 61 19.68 -8.02 3.49
N LYS A 62 20.85 -8.54 3.09
CA LYS A 62 21.55 -9.59 3.84
C LYS A 62 23.01 -9.24 3.94
N VAL A 63 23.51 -9.02 5.15
CA VAL A 63 24.91 -8.77 5.41
C VAL A 63 25.57 -10.00 6.03
N ASN A 64 26.75 -10.34 5.49
CA ASN A 64 27.64 -11.36 6.06
C ASN A 64 28.65 -10.64 6.95
N TRP A 65 28.39 -10.55 8.24
CA TRP A 65 29.29 -9.96 9.21
C TRP A 65 29.47 -10.89 10.40
N GLY A 66 30.69 -11.40 10.60
CA GLY A 66 30.96 -12.45 11.55
C GLY A 66 30.44 -13.82 11.09
N PRO A 67 29.98 -14.70 12.02
CA PRO A 67 29.61 -16.09 11.71
C PRO A 67 28.17 -16.25 11.16
N LYS A 68 27.40 -15.17 11.05
CA LYS A 68 25.98 -15.22 10.69
C LYS A 68 25.65 -14.31 9.53
N VAL A 69 24.69 -14.74 8.71
CA VAL A 69 23.98 -13.87 7.76
C VAL A 69 22.86 -13.17 8.53
N ILE A 70 22.83 -11.85 8.48
CA ILE A 70 21.86 -11.02 9.18
C ILE A 70 20.98 -10.36 8.13
N ALA A 71 19.66 -10.49 8.25
CA ALA A 71 18.73 -9.69 7.47
C ALA A 71 18.77 -8.24 7.98
N ILE A 72 18.84 -7.28 7.07
CA ILE A 72 18.96 -5.85 7.39
C ILE A 72 18.09 -5.01 6.46
N ASP A 73 17.81 -3.80 6.90
CA ASP A 73 17.14 -2.78 6.11
C ASP A 73 17.91 -1.45 6.11
N LEU A 74 17.33 -0.43 5.51
CA LEU A 74 17.90 0.92 5.46
C LEU A 74 18.20 1.50 6.86
N VAL A 75 17.33 1.22 7.85
CA VAL A 75 17.50 1.75 9.21
C VAL A 75 18.69 1.12 9.89
N ASP A 76 18.91 -0.18 9.70
CA ASP A 76 20.09 -0.87 10.24
C ASP A 76 21.38 -0.25 9.71
N ALA A 77 21.45 0.05 8.42
CA ALA A 77 22.61 0.73 7.84
C ALA A 77 22.79 2.15 8.38
N MET A 78 21.70 2.90 8.55
CA MET A 78 21.76 4.25 9.14
C MET A 78 22.22 4.22 10.60
N VAL A 79 21.75 3.26 11.40
CA VAL A 79 22.18 3.07 12.80
C VAL A 79 23.65 2.71 12.85
N LYS A 80 24.12 1.80 11.98
CA LYS A 80 25.54 1.42 11.91
C LYS A 80 26.43 2.59 11.48
N GLY A 81 26.04 3.35 10.46
CA GLY A 81 26.77 4.53 10.02
C GLY A 81 26.84 5.67 11.04
N ALA A 82 25.90 5.69 12.02
CA ALA A 82 25.89 6.66 13.12
C ALA A 82 26.65 6.16 14.38
N ASP A 83 27.00 4.88 14.45
CA ASP A 83 27.70 4.29 15.60
C ASP A 83 29.21 4.56 15.53
N SER A 84 29.70 5.39 16.43
CA SER A 84 31.13 5.72 16.52
C SER A 84 32.05 4.54 16.87
N ASN A 85 31.50 3.41 17.30
CA ASN A 85 32.26 2.20 17.58
C ASN A 85 32.25 1.23 16.40
N CYS A 86 31.50 1.50 15.35
CA CYS A 86 31.47 0.71 14.12
C CYS A 86 32.73 0.98 13.30
N SER A 87 33.40 -0.07 12.79
CA SER A 87 34.51 0.13 11.87
C SER A 87 34.02 0.60 10.48
N ASP A 88 34.91 1.25 9.71
CA ASP A 88 34.58 1.67 8.34
C ASP A 88 34.19 0.46 7.46
N GLU A 89 34.88 -0.69 7.64
CA GLU A 89 34.60 -1.93 6.90
C GLU A 89 33.21 -2.49 7.25
N GLU A 90 32.82 -2.47 8.53
CA GLU A 90 31.49 -2.91 8.97
C GLU A 90 30.42 -1.98 8.40
N SER A 91 30.60 -0.66 8.52
CA SER A 91 29.66 0.33 7.99
C SER A 91 29.47 0.18 6.48
N ASP A 92 30.56 0.04 5.71
CA ASP A 92 30.51 -0.18 4.25
C ASP A 92 29.80 -1.50 3.89
N ALA A 93 29.99 -2.56 4.67
CA ALA A 93 29.31 -3.83 4.44
C ALA A 93 27.79 -3.71 4.64
N TYR A 94 27.34 -3.00 5.67
CA TYR A 94 25.92 -2.73 5.92
C TYR A 94 25.30 -1.82 4.84
N GLU A 95 25.98 -0.71 4.50
CA GLU A 95 25.52 0.24 3.49
C GLU A 95 25.30 -0.44 2.13
N ARG A 96 26.25 -1.26 1.67
CA ARG A 96 26.16 -2.00 0.40
C ARG A 96 25.10 -3.09 0.39
N SER A 97 24.72 -3.59 1.56
CA SER A 97 23.81 -4.75 1.68
C SER A 97 22.37 -4.37 2.00
N ALA A 98 22.12 -3.19 2.56
CA ALA A 98 20.81 -2.81 3.10
C ALA A 98 19.72 -2.63 2.05
N CYS A 99 20.08 -2.21 0.82
CA CYS A 99 19.15 -1.98 -0.28
C CYS A 99 19.57 -2.81 -1.51
N PRO A 100 19.34 -4.14 -1.50
CA PRO A 100 19.96 -5.03 -2.49
C PRO A 100 19.31 -5.00 -3.87
N THR A 101 18.04 -4.57 -3.97
CA THR A 101 17.26 -4.60 -5.21
C THR A 101 16.53 -3.28 -5.46
N CYS A 102 15.86 -3.16 -6.60
CA CYS A 102 14.90 -2.07 -6.84
C CYS A 102 13.63 -2.27 -6.01
N GLY A 103 12.92 -1.18 -5.75
CA GLY A 103 11.67 -1.19 -5.00
C GLY A 103 11.59 -0.08 -3.96
N SER A 104 10.49 0.00 -3.24
CA SER A 104 10.37 0.75 -1.99
C SER A 104 11.12 0.02 -0.86
N CYS A 105 11.17 0.61 0.34
CA CYS A 105 11.82 -0.03 1.48
C CYS A 105 11.33 -1.45 1.72
N SER A 106 12.19 -2.34 2.27
CA SER A 106 11.81 -3.72 2.55
C SER A 106 10.87 -3.90 3.76
N GLY A 107 10.80 -2.91 4.65
CA GLY A 107 9.90 -2.92 5.83
C GLY A 107 8.59 -2.16 5.64
N MET A 108 7.76 -2.12 6.70
CA MET A 108 6.47 -1.41 6.73
C MET A 108 6.68 0.09 7.01
N PHE A 109 7.53 0.71 6.21
CA PHE A 109 7.71 2.17 6.22
C PHE A 109 6.58 2.86 5.44
N THR A 110 6.60 4.18 5.36
CA THR A 110 5.51 4.99 4.81
C THR A 110 5.14 4.61 3.37
N ALA A 111 6.13 4.33 2.51
CA ALA A 111 5.88 3.94 1.12
C ALA A 111 5.02 2.67 1.04
N ASN A 112 5.44 1.61 1.74
CA ASN A 112 4.72 0.34 1.76
C ASN A 112 3.39 0.46 2.49
N SER A 113 3.33 1.18 3.61
CA SER A 113 2.07 1.45 4.29
C SER A 113 1.06 2.08 3.33
N MET A 114 1.43 3.15 2.62
CA MET A 114 0.52 3.79 1.66
C MET A 114 0.14 2.89 0.49
N ASN A 115 1.07 2.07 -0.03
CA ASN A 115 0.76 1.09 -1.09
C ASN A 115 -0.23 0.02 -0.62
N CYS A 116 -0.14 -0.43 0.64
CA CYS A 116 -1.10 -1.35 1.26
C CYS A 116 -2.46 -0.67 1.48
N LEU A 117 -2.46 0.59 1.93
CA LEU A 117 -3.70 1.33 2.17
C LEU A 117 -4.50 1.59 0.90
N THR A 118 -3.86 1.72 -0.28
CA THR A 118 -4.60 1.81 -1.55
C THR A 118 -5.36 0.53 -1.88
N GLU A 119 -4.92 -0.66 -1.39
CA GLU A 119 -5.70 -1.90 -1.49
C GLU A 119 -6.96 -1.83 -0.61
N ALA A 120 -6.81 -1.43 0.65
CA ALA A 120 -7.94 -1.31 1.59
C ALA A 120 -8.94 -0.22 1.20
N LEU A 121 -8.47 0.87 0.56
CA LEU A 121 -9.32 1.89 -0.05
C LEU A 121 -10.10 1.37 -1.27
N GLY A 122 -9.66 0.27 -1.89
CA GLY A 122 -10.27 -0.28 -3.10
C GLY A 122 -9.76 0.34 -4.41
N LEU A 123 -8.68 1.13 -4.39
CA LEU A 123 -8.13 1.84 -5.56
C LEU A 123 -6.95 1.12 -6.22
N SER A 124 -6.47 0.01 -5.67
CA SER A 124 -5.42 -0.82 -6.25
C SER A 124 -5.79 -2.29 -6.30
N LEU A 125 -4.97 -3.08 -6.98
CA LEU A 125 -5.18 -4.52 -7.14
C LEU A 125 -4.62 -5.29 -5.93
N PRO A 126 -5.17 -6.46 -5.59
CA PRO A 126 -4.61 -7.35 -4.59
C PRO A 126 -3.16 -7.71 -4.87
N GLY A 127 -2.32 -7.61 -3.85
CA GLY A 127 -0.86 -7.80 -3.95
C GLY A 127 -0.09 -6.52 -4.28
N ASN A 128 -0.77 -5.39 -4.43
CA ASN A 128 -0.14 -4.10 -4.74
C ASN A 128 0.96 -3.73 -3.74
N GLY A 129 0.68 -3.81 -2.46
CA GLY A 129 1.60 -3.41 -1.39
C GLY A 129 2.60 -4.48 -1.00
N SER A 130 2.37 -5.77 -1.31
CA SER A 130 3.15 -6.87 -0.75
C SER A 130 4.03 -7.63 -1.75
N ILE A 131 3.64 -7.77 -3.04
CA ILE A 131 4.49 -8.41 -4.05
C ILE A 131 5.77 -7.60 -4.22
N VAL A 132 6.94 -8.22 -4.02
CA VAL A 132 8.21 -7.52 -4.18
C VAL A 132 8.47 -7.12 -5.64
N ALA A 133 9.25 -6.05 -5.84
CA ALA A 133 9.48 -5.46 -7.16
C ALA A 133 10.15 -6.44 -8.16
N THR A 134 10.96 -7.36 -7.67
CA THR A 134 11.69 -8.37 -8.44
C THR A 134 10.89 -9.63 -8.74
N HIS A 135 9.70 -9.80 -8.11
CA HIS A 135 8.88 -10.99 -8.29
C HIS A 135 8.23 -11.03 -9.68
N ALA A 136 8.16 -12.21 -10.31
CA ALA A 136 7.56 -12.39 -11.63
C ALA A 136 6.11 -11.89 -11.73
N ASP A 137 5.35 -12.06 -10.65
CA ASP A 137 3.94 -11.64 -10.59
C ASP A 137 3.76 -10.12 -10.59
N ARG A 138 4.79 -9.34 -10.26
CA ARG A 138 4.74 -7.88 -10.35
C ARG A 138 4.45 -7.41 -11.78
N LYS A 139 5.05 -8.05 -12.78
CA LYS A 139 4.75 -7.78 -14.20
C LYS A 139 3.29 -8.08 -14.55
N GLN A 140 2.75 -9.17 -14.03
CA GLN A 140 1.35 -9.54 -14.26
C GLN A 140 0.39 -8.53 -13.61
N LEU A 141 0.77 -7.98 -12.45
CA LEU A 141 -0.02 -6.95 -11.79
C LEU A 141 -0.11 -5.66 -12.63
N PHE A 142 1.00 -5.23 -13.26
CA PHE A 142 0.99 -4.09 -14.19
C PHE A 142 0.08 -4.33 -15.40
N LEU A 143 0.18 -5.51 -16.02
CA LEU A 143 -0.67 -5.88 -17.16
C LEU A 143 -2.15 -5.92 -16.77
N ARG A 144 -2.45 -6.40 -15.57
CA ARG A 144 -3.81 -6.44 -15.03
C ARG A 144 -4.33 -5.02 -14.75
N ALA A 145 -3.52 -4.14 -14.16
CA ALA A 145 -3.90 -2.75 -13.93
C ALA A 145 -4.23 -2.04 -15.25
N GLY A 146 -3.45 -2.29 -16.31
CA GLY A 146 -3.73 -1.78 -17.66
C GLY A 146 -5.06 -2.26 -18.25
N ARG A 147 -5.50 -3.49 -17.93
CA ARG A 147 -6.84 -3.98 -18.34
C ARG A 147 -7.94 -3.37 -17.49
N VAL A 148 -7.75 -3.29 -16.20
CA VAL A 148 -8.73 -2.72 -15.26
C VAL A 148 -9.00 -1.25 -15.58
N ILE A 149 -7.98 -0.44 -15.88
CA ILE A 149 -8.21 0.97 -16.19
C ILE A 149 -9.06 1.15 -17.45
N VAL A 150 -8.88 0.32 -18.47
CA VAL A 150 -9.71 0.36 -19.68
C VAL A 150 -11.16 -0.04 -19.37
N ASP A 151 -11.35 -1.07 -18.53
CA ASP A 151 -12.68 -1.53 -18.14
C ASP A 151 -13.44 -0.45 -17.36
N ILE A 152 -12.84 0.11 -16.30
CA ILE A 152 -13.50 1.15 -15.49
C ILE A 152 -13.72 2.44 -16.26
N ALA A 153 -12.84 2.80 -17.22
CA ALA A 153 -13.05 3.93 -18.09
C ALA A 153 -14.28 3.71 -19.02
N ARG A 154 -14.41 2.54 -19.64
CA ARG A 154 -15.61 2.18 -20.42
C ARG A 154 -16.87 2.19 -19.59
N ARG A 155 -16.83 1.59 -18.39
CA ARG A 155 -17.98 1.60 -17.47
C ARG A 155 -18.42 3.03 -17.16
N HIS A 156 -17.48 3.93 -16.93
CA HIS A 156 -17.80 5.33 -16.65
C HIS A 156 -18.34 6.06 -17.89
N TYR A 157 -17.58 6.09 -18.99
CA TYR A 157 -17.92 6.94 -20.14
C TYR A 157 -18.99 6.37 -21.06
N GLU A 158 -19.00 5.04 -21.27
CA GLU A 158 -19.99 4.37 -22.12
C GLU A 158 -21.21 3.90 -21.30
N GLY A 159 -20.97 3.43 -20.06
CA GLY A 159 -22.01 2.89 -19.17
C GLY A 159 -22.62 3.89 -18.19
N ASN A 160 -22.10 5.13 -18.14
CA ASN A 160 -22.49 6.17 -17.18
C ASN A 160 -22.40 5.70 -15.71
N ASP A 161 -21.44 4.84 -15.39
CA ASP A 161 -21.24 4.26 -14.07
C ASP A 161 -20.28 5.14 -13.23
N ALA A 162 -20.84 5.94 -12.34
CA ALA A 162 -20.05 6.77 -11.43
C ALA A 162 -19.46 6.00 -10.24
N SER A 163 -19.87 4.74 -10.02
CA SER A 163 -19.38 3.94 -8.87
C SER A 163 -17.89 3.58 -8.97
N VAL A 164 -17.31 3.65 -10.17
CA VAL A 164 -15.91 3.36 -10.45
C VAL A 164 -14.97 4.57 -10.24
N LEU A 165 -15.52 5.73 -9.95
CA LEU A 165 -14.74 6.94 -9.75
C LEU A 165 -14.04 6.95 -8.38
N PRO A 166 -12.85 7.55 -8.27
CA PRO A 166 -12.08 7.58 -7.02
C PRO A 166 -12.85 8.09 -5.81
N ARG A 167 -13.63 9.16 -5.93
CA ARG A 167 -14.43 9.69 -4.81
C ARG A 167 -15.61 8.78 -4.42
N SER A 168 -16.13 7.99 -5.35
CA SER A 168 -17.19 7.03 -5.06
C SER A 168 -16.64 5.80 -4.31
N ILE A 169 -15.42 5.39 -4.64
CA ILE A 169 -14.72 4.27 -3.98
C ILE A 169 -14.18 4.72 -2.63
N ALA A 170 -13.45 5.84 -2.56
CA ALA A 170 -12.83 6.38 -1.35
C ALA A 170 -13.87 7.10 -0.46
N SER A 171 -14.90 6.38 -0.05
CA SER A 171 -15.93 6.84 0.89
C SER A 171 -15.39 6.91 2.32
N PHE A 172 -16.15 7.50 3.25
CA PHE A 172 -15.82 7.51 4.68
C PHE A 172 -15.51 6.09 5.20
N ALA A 173 -16.34 5.11 4.86
CA ALA A 173 -16.15 3.73 5.27
C ALA A 173 -14.90 3.08 4.62
N ALA A 174 -14.47 3.53 3.43
CA ALA A 174 -13.22 3.09 2.84
C ALA A 174 -11.99 3.66 3.58
N PHE A 175 -12.07 4.90 4.06
CA PHE A 175 -11.04 5.46 4.95
C PHE A 175 -11.00 4.74 6.30
N GLU A 176 -12.14 4.30 6.85
CA GLU A 176 -12.17 3.43 8.03
C GLU A 176 -11.48 2.09 7.76
N ASN A 177 -11.72 1.46 6.61
CA ASN A 177 -11.04 0.23 6.21
C ASN A 177 -9.52 0.42 6.10
N ALA A 178 -9.10 1.50 5.45
CA ALA A 178 -7.68 1.84 5.31
C ALA A 178 -7.02 2.03 6.69
N MET A 179 -7.66 2.79 7.58
CA MET A 179 -7.13 3.01 8.93
C MET A 179 -7.14 1.73 9.78
N SER A 180 -8.16 0.88 9.63
CA SER A 180 -8.21 -0.43 10.30
C SER A 180 -7.05 -1.33 9.84
N LEU A 181 -6.76 -1.35 8.54
CA LEU A 181 -5.59 -2.07 8.02
C LEU A 181 -4.29 -1.48 8.57
N ASP A 182 -4.14 -0.14 8.58
CA ASP A 182 -2.94 0.55 9.06
C ASP A 182 -2.61 0.17 10.52
N VAL A 183 -3.61 0.20 11.39
CA VAL A 183 -3.47 -0.21 12.79
C VAL A 183 -3.14 -1.71 12.90
N ALA A 184 -3.83 -2.56 12.13
CA ALA A 184 -3.63 -4.01 12.18
C ALA A 184 -2.24 -4.45 11.71
N MET A 185 -1.69 -3.79 10.70
CA MET A 185 -0.36 -4.12 10.15
C MET A 185 0.80 -3.37 10.81
N GLY A 186 0.52 -2.46 11.78
CA GLY A 186 1.54 -1.64 12.42
C GLY A 186 2.19 -0.66 11.43
N GLY A 187 1.38 0.03 10.64
CA GLY A 187 1.82 0.95 9.60
C GLY A 187 2.53 2.20 10.13
N SER A 188 3.04 2.99 9.22
CA SER A 188 3.79 4.20 9.51
C SER A 188 2.89 5.29 10.08
N THR A 189 3.35 6.02 11.10
CA THR A 189 2.64 7.19 11.65
C THR A 189 2.41 8.30 10.61
N ASN A 190 3.17 8.35 9.53
CA ASN A 190 2.96 9.30 8.43
C ASN A 190 1.65 9.04 7.66
N THR A 191 1.10 7.83 7.70
CA THR A 191 -0.18 7.49 7.07
C THR A 191 -1.33 8.32 7.62
N VAL A 192 -1.29 8.67 8.90
CA VAL A 192 -2.26 9.59 9.54
C VAL A 192 -2.34 10.91 8.77
N LEU A 193 -1.18 11.53 8.50
CA LEU A 193 -1.10 12.80 7.76
C LEU A 193 -1.61 12.64 6.32
N HIS A 194 -1.32 11.49 5.71
CA HIS A 194 -1.64 11.24 4.31
C HIS A 194 -3.10 10.89 4.10
N LEU A 195 -3.70 10.07 4.97
CA LEU A 195 -5.12 9.74 4.89
C LEU A 195 -6.01 10.95 5.18
N LEU A 196 -5.65 11.80 6.14
CA LEU A 196 -6.38 13.04 6.42
C LEU A 196 -6.35 13.99 5.21
N ALA A 197 -5.19 14.13 4.54
CA ALA A 197 -5.09 14.95 3.34
C ALA A 197 -5.90 14.35 2.18
N ALA A 198 -5.82 13.04 1.96
CA ALA A 198 -6.60 12.36 0.93
C ALA A 198 -8.11 12.46 1.19
N ALA A 199 -8.55 12.31 2.43
CA ALA A 199 -9.95 12.47 2.81
C ALA A 199 -10.44 13.90 2.55
N HIS A 200 -9.62 14.91 2.85
CA HIS A 200 -9.91 16.31 2.52
C HIS A 200 -10.13 16.51 1.02
N GLU A 201 -9.24 15.98 0.17
CA GLU A 201 -9.36 16.06 -1.29
C GLU A 201 -10.59 15.29 -1.84
N ALA A 202 -10.97 14.21 -1.17
CA ALA A 202 -12.17 13.47 -1.49
C ALA A 202 -13.46 14.17 -1.06
N GLY A 203 -13.38 15.22 -0.23
CA GLY A 203 -14.52 15.86 0.42
C GLY A 203 -15.16 15.01 1.52
N VAL A 204 -14.38 14.11 2.15
CA VAL A 204 -14.81 13.20 3.20
C VAL A 204 -14.43 13.77 4.57
N ASP A 205 -15.39 13.89 5.48
CA ASP A 205 -15.18 14.37 6.86
C ASP A 205 -14.61 13.25 7.75
N PHE A 206 -13.37 12.85 7.43
CA PHE A 206 -12.58 11.87 8.19
C PHE A 206 -11.53 12.60 9.02
N SER A 207 -11.50 12.34 10.32
CA SER A 207 -10.79 13.18 11.30
C SER A 207 -9.89 12.37 12.23
N MET A 208 -9.05 13.06 13.01
CA MET A 208 -8.25 12.46 14.08
C MET A 208 -9.09 11.71 15.12
N LYS A 209 -10.36 12.12 15.34
CA LYS A 209 -11.27 11.43 16.27
C LYS A 209 -11.66 10.04 15.75
N ASP A 210 -11.81 9.91 14.44
CA ASP A 210 -12.11 8.62 13.81
C ASP A 210 -10.91 7.69 13.89
N ILE A 211 -9.71 8.22 13.66
CA ILE A 211 -8.45 7.48 13.80
C ILE A 211 -8.29 6.98 15.24
N ASP A 212 -8.49 7.84 16.25
CA ASP A 212 -8.43 7.44 17.68
C ASP A 212 -9.47 6.34 17.99
N ARG A 213 -10.70 6.50 17.51
CA ARG A 213 -11.77 5.51 17.68
C ARG A 213 -11.41 4.15 17.09
N ILE A 214 -10.85 4.15 15.88
CA ILE A 214 -10.43 2.92 15.18
C ILE A 214 -9.25 2.27 15.91
N SER A 215 -8.23 3.05 16.30
CA SER A 215 -7.03 2.54 16.96
C SER A 215 -7.33 1.85 18.30
N ARG A 216 -8.39 2.26 19.00
CA ARG A 216 -8.83 1.63 20.25
C ARG A 216 -9.55 0.28 20.04
N ARG A 217 -10.07 0.05 18.84
CA ARG A 217 -10.89 -1.12 18.51
C ARG A 217 -10.11 -2.20 17.76
N VAL A 218 -9.19 -1.79 16.90
CA VAL A 218 -8.46 -2.71 16.02
C VAL A 218 -7.17 -3.17 16.69
N PRO A 219 -6.95 -4.49 16.85
CA PRO A 219 -5.70 -5.01 17.38
C PRO A 219 -4.58 -4.97 16.32
N CYS A 220 -3.33 -4.85 16.76
CA CYS A 220 -2.18 -5.06 15.89
C CYS A 220 -2.01 -6.56 15.64
N LEU A 221 -2.18 -6.97 14.39
CA LEU A 221 -2.11 -8.38 13.96
C LEU A 221 -0.72 -8.78 13.50
N SER A 222 0.04 -7.86 12.90
CA SER A 222 1.38 -8.14 12.38
C SER A 222 2.38 -7.08 12.83
N LYS A 223 3.65 -7.51 12.98
CA LYS A 223 4.78 -6.63 13.24
C LYS A 223 5.84 -6.89 12.18
N VAL A 224 6.17 -5.86 11.44
CA VAL A 224 7.12 -5.87 10.33
C VAL A 224 8.22 -4.86 10.62
N ALA A 225 9.40 -4.98 10.06
CA ALA A 225 10.47 -4.01 10.23
C ALA A 225 9.94 -2.58 9.95
N PRO A 226 10.27 -1.59 10.76
CA PRO A 226 11.26 -1.57 11.84
C PRO A 226 10.74 -2.06 13.21
N ALA A 227 9.44 -2.39 13.37
CA ALA A 227 8.87 -2.83 14.64
C ALA A 227 9.37 -4.24 15.04
N LYS A 228 9.77 -5.06 14.07
CA LYS A 228 10.40 -6.36 14.24
C LYS A 228 11.46 -6.57 13.15
N SER A 229 12.72 -6.59 13.51
CA SER A 229 13.86 -6.52 12.60
C SER A 229 14.05 -7.72 11.65
N ASP A 230 13.42 -8.85 11.94
CA ASP A 230 13.58 -10.12 11.19
C ASP A 230 12.36 -10.45 10.30
N VAL A 231 11.38 -9.54 10.19
CA VAL A 231 10.17 -9.71 9.35
C VAL A 231 10.06 -8.54 8.38
N HIS A 232 9.98 -8.84 7.10
CA HIS A 232 9.94 -7.84 6.02
C HIS A 232 8.69 -8.01 5.13
N MET A 233 8.52 -7.14 4.15
CA MET A 233 7.35 -7.16 3.27
C MET A 233 7.24 -8.45 2.44
N GLU A 234 8.36 -9.07 2.10
CA GLU A 234 8.37 -10.38 1.43
C GLU A 234 7.74 -11.49 2.30
N ASP A 235 7.89 -11.41 3.62
CA ASP A 235 7.28 -12.36 4.55
C ASP A 235 5.78 -12.10 4.68
N VAL A 236 5.37 -10.84 4.67
CA VAL A 236 3.94 -10.47 4.61
C VAL A 236 3.31 -11.04 3.35
N HIS A 237 4.00 -10.94 2.20
CA HIS A 237 3.50 -11.51 0.95
C HIS A 237 3.35 -13.02 1.02
N ARG A 238 4.35 -13.75 1.52
CA ARG A 238 4.32 -15.21 1.72
C ARG A 238 3.22 -15.65 2.68
N ALA A 239 2.87 -14.82 3.65
CA ALA A 239 1.78 -15.06 4.60
C ALA A 239 0.38 -14.72 4.05
N GLY A 240 0.25 -14.45 2.74
CA GLY A 240 -1.02 -14.14 2.07
C GLY A 240 -1.25 -12.67 1.77
N GLY A 241 -0.28 -11.81 2.07
CA GLY A 241 -0.31 -10.39 1.73
C GLY A 241 -1.41 -9.61 2.46
N ILE A 242 -1.79 -8.52 1.87
CA ILE A 242 -2.76 -7.58 2.47
C ILE A 242 -4.17 -8.18 2.51
N MET A 243 -4.54 -9.00 1.51
CA MET A 243 -5.87 -9.62 1.50
C MET A 243 -6.08 -10.60 2.65
N ALA A 244 -5.03 -11.30 3.13
CA ALA A 244 -5.12 -12.13 4.32
C ALA A 244 -5.38 -11.29 5.58
N ILE A 245 -4.71 -10.14 5.73
CA ILE A 245 -4.95 -9.23 6.87
C ILE A 245 -6.37 -8.66 6.81
N LEU A 246 -6.83 -8.23 5.64
CA LEU A 246 -8.20 -7.76 5.43
C LEU A 246 -9.22 -8.88 5.70
N GLY A 247 -8.91 -10.12 5.35
CA GLY A 247 -9.71 -11.30 5.68
C GLY A 247 -9.87 -11.50 7.18
N GLU A 248 -8.77 -11.40 7.96
CA GLU A 248 -8.84 -11.47 9.42
C GLU A 248 -9.68 -10.32 10.02
N LEU A 249 -9.50 -9.10 9.53
CA LEU A 249 -10.32 -7.95 9.95
C LEU A 249 -11.80 -8.17 9.62
N SER A 250 -12.10 -8.75 8.46
CA SER A 250 -13.46 -9.10 8.05
C SER A 250 -14.09 -10.13 8.98
N ARG A 251 -13.38 -11.21 9.30
CA ARG A 251 -13.82 -12.25 10.24
C ARG A 251 -14.08 -11.71 11.64
N ALA A 252 -13.30 -10.71 12.04
CA ALA A 252 -13.47 -10.01 13.32
C ALA A 252 -14.58 -8.94 13.32
N GLY A 253 -15.25 -8.69 12.19
CA GLY A 253 -16.26 -7.62 12.06
C GLY A 253 -15.67 -6.21 12.16
N LEU A 254 -14.41 -6.05 11.76
CA LEU A 254 -13.65 -4.80 11.83
C LEU A 254 -13.44 -4.15 10.46
N LEU A 255 -14.10 -4.66 9.41
CA LEU A 255 -13.98 -4.21 8.03
C LEU A 255 -15.36 -4.04 7.38
N ASN A 256 -15.51 -3.00 6.58
CA ASN A 256 -16.69 -2.77 5.75
C ASN A 256 -16.54 -3.50 4.41
N CYS A 257 -17.09 -4.71 4.30
CA CYS A 257 -16.93 -5.59 3.14
C CYS A 257 -17.79 -5.22 1.92
N GLY A 258 -18.84 -4.43 2.09
CA GLY A 258 -19.79 -4.05 1.03
C GLY A 258 -19.31 -2.94 0.09
N LEU A 259 -18.10 -2.41 0.27
CA LEU A 259 -17.58 -1.26 -0.47
C LEU A 259 -17.05 -1.65 -1.85
N PRO A 260 -17.27 -0.83 -2.88
CA PRO A 260 -16.76 -1.09 -4.23
C PRO A 260 -15.23 -1.00 -4.29
N THR A 261 -14.66 -1.70 -5.26
CA THR A 261 -13.23 -1.61 -5.60
C THR A 261 -13.06 -1.45 -7.11
N VAL A 262 -11.89 -1.03 -7.55
CA VAL A 262 -11.58 -0.93 -8.99
C VAL A 262 -11.59 -2.29 -9.73
N HIS A 263 -11.49 -3.39 -9.01
CA HIS A 263 -11.31 -4.73 -9.60
C HIS A 263 -12.39 -5.76 -9.23
N SER A 264 -13.22 -5.47 -8.23
CA SER A 264 -14.31 -6.35 -7.75
C SER A 264 -15.52 -5.50 -7.41
N ARG A 265 -16.72 -6.10 -7.42
CA ARG A 265 -17.93 -5.36 -7.05
C ARG A 265 -17.90 -4.90 -5.60
N THR A 266 -17.33 -5.73 -4.73
CA THR A 266 -17.17 -5.41 -3.31
C THR A 266 -15.82 -5.87 -2.78
N MET A 267 -15.38 -5.25 -1.68
CA MET A 267 -14.20 -5.69 -0.93
C MET A 267 -14.36 -7.12 -0.40
N GLY A 268 -15.57 -7.50 -0.01
CA GLY A 268 -15.87 -8.87 0.43
C GLY A 268 -15.69 -9.91 -0.67
N GLU A 269 -16.09 -9.62 -1.91
CA GLU A 269 -15.82 -10.48 -3.07
C GLU A 269 -14.30 -10.59 -3.33
N ALA A 270 -13.57 -9.49 -3.19
CA ALA A 270 -12.12 -9.50 -3.33
C ALA A 270 -11.46 -10.39 -2.27
N ILE A 271 -11.85 -10.26 -1.01
CA ILE A 271 -11.33 -11.10 0.08
C ILE A 271 -11.65 -12.56 -0.18
N ALA A 272 -12.91 -12.89 -0.54
CA ALA A 272 -13.31 -14.27 -0.84
C ALA A 272 -12.48 -14.93 -1.96
N HIS A 273 -11.97 -14.15 -2.90
CA HIS A 273 -11.16 -14.65 -4.01
C HIS A 273 -9.65 -14.68 -3.74
N TYR A 274 -9.13 -13.83 -2.85
CA TYR A 274 -7.69 -13.65 -2.66
C TYR A 274 -7.19 -13.99 -1.26
N ASP A 275 -8.06 -14.26 -0.29
CA ASP A 275 -7.65 -14.66 1.05
C ASP A 275 -7.21 -16.13 1.05
N ILE A 276 -5.92 -16.35 1.27
CA ILE A 276 -5.33 -17.69 1.30
C ILE A 276 -5.95 -18.60 2.36
N CYS A 277 -6.46 -18.04 3.46
CA CYS A 277 -7.14 -18.84 4.50
C CYS A 277 -8.44 -19.48 3.98
N LEU A 278 -9.08 -18.88 2.98
CA LEU A 278 -10.27 -19.43 2.33
C LEU A 278 -9.89 -20.42 1.21
N LEU A 279 -8.78 -20.19 0.51
CA LEU A 279 -8.29 -21.06 -0.54
C LEU A 279 -7.82 -22.42 0.03
N TYR A 280 -7.08 -22.41 1.15
CA TYR A 280 -6.62 -23.67 1.80
C TYR A 280 -7.76 -24.53 2.34
N THR A 281 -8.90 -23.97 2.72
CA THR A 281 -10.05 -24.73 3.18
C THR A 281 -10.84 -25.39 2.06
N SER A 282 -10.75 -24.88 0.82
CA SER A 282 -11.40 -25.50 -0.34
C SER A 282 -10.59 -26.70 -0.89
N ASP A 283 -9.26 -26.59 -0.92
CA ASP A 283 -8.41 -27.69 -1.42
C ASP A 283 -8.34 -28.88 -0.44
N ALA A 284 -8.46 -28.64 0.88
CA ALA A 284 -8.49 -29.70 1.88
C ALA A 284 -9.83 -30.48 1.94
N ALA A 285 -10.86 -30.02 1.26
CA ALA A 285 -12.16 -30.72 1.19
C ALA A 285 -12.27 -31.64 -0.03
N ASP A 286 -11.34 -31.57 -0.99
CA ASP A 286 -11.32 -32.36 -2.23
C ASP A 286 -10.30 -33.51 -2.19
N GLU A 287 -9.53 -33.70 -1.07
CA GLU A 287 -8.71 -34.87 -0.77
C GLU A 287 -9.39 -35.78 0.28
#